data_4973ed8897f491680417c6ff03dea9f9
#
_entry.id   4973ed8897f491680417c6ff03dea9f9
#
_cell.length_a   1.000
_cell.length_b   1.000
_cell.length_c   1.000
_cell.angle_alpha   90.00
_cell.angle_beta   90.00
_cell.angle_gamma   90.00
#
_symmetry.space_group_name_H-M   'P 1'
#
loop_
_entity.id
_entity.type
_entity.pdbx_description
1 polymer ?
#
loop_
_entity_poly.entity_id
_entity_poly.type
_entity_poly.pdbx_seq_one_letter_code
_entity_poly.pdbx_strand_id
1 'polypeptide(L)'
;TNGGPWFPAYEKCDYHEIWTACGERLKESKIKTVGICYTKNSIHSKLSYENFVKGVLAVGDRIVKIHNIEEMKLLDQCHAMFQVSEANMSSPDNEFRQKLKLYADEKKKPRLVIDTGFVKNKRFNHEDLDRYMALGDGGIKRKARYFNEHSPSDRWKKLKFEMKPWRTTGKHILVIGQNEVGISSQHINVLDWWSKIIQEINELTNRPVLFRKHPSQRRLPIYGIYKPSPFNNKDIIQDLQNDIWCVVARTTNGAVDAILNGIPVITPDDWSMAYDVAGHDIKQINNPPTPDRTQWAYDLAYCQWAFPEYASGEAWLHYRNHLWPPEN
;
A
#
# COMPACT_ATOMS: atom_id res chain seq x y z
N THR A 1 25.96 -26.98 17.22
CA THR A 1 25.34 -27.16 18.52
C THR A 1 25.76 -26.02 19.43
N ASN A 2 25.00 -25.08 19.70
CA ASN A 2 24.87 -24.00 20.64
C ASN A 2 24.51 -22.70 19.93
N GLY A 3 23.21 -22.58 19.62
CA GLY A 3 22.59 -21.34 19.26
C GLY A 3 22.51 -20.42 20.49
N GLY A 4 23.45 -19.50 20.60
CA GLY A 4 23.37 -18.37 21.51
C GLY A 4 22.48 -17.28 20.93
N PRO A 5 21.81 -16.46 21.78
CA PRO A 5 20.87 -15.45 21.32
C PRO A 5 21.61 -14.31 20.59
N TRP A 6 21.24 -14.10 19.35
CA TRP A 6 21.82 -13.09 18.42
C TRP A 6 21.42 -11.64 18.73
N PHE A 7 20.87 -11.31 19.91
CA PHE A 7 20.22 -10.03 20.13
C PHE A 7 20.75 -9.09 21.23
N PRO A 8 21.81 -9.34 22.00
CA PRO A 8 22.36 -8.30 22.86
C PRO A 8 23.44 -7.42 22.23
N ALA A 9 24.03 -7.80 21.09
CA ALA A 9 25.21 -7.10 20.56
C ALA A 9 24.92 -5.75 19.90
N TYR A 10 23.71 -5.54 19.35
CA TYR A 10 23.42 -4.32 18.59
C TYR A 10 23.03 -3.11 19.45
N GLU A 11 22.63 -3.30 20.72
CA GLU A 11 22.34 -2.19 21.63
C GLU A 11 23.59 -1.58 22.29
N LYS A 12 24.73 -2.24 22.20
CA LYS A 12 25.99 -1.82 22.86
C LYS A 12 27.15 -1.48 21.92
N CYS A 13 26.99 -1.65 20.60
CA CYS A 13 28.03 -1.25 19.67
C CYS A 13 28.07 0.27 19.55
N ASP A 14 29.14 0.88 20.01
CA ASP A 14 29.50 2.24 19.67
C ASP A 14 29.83 2.28 18.17
N TYR A 15 28.94 2.89 17.39
CA TYR A 15 29.05 2.92 15.92
C TYR A 15 30.38 3.55 15.45
N HIS A 16 31.05 4.30 16.29
CA HIS A 16 32.37 4.87 16.00
C HIS A 16 33.46 3.80 15.84
N GLU A 17 33.41 2.70 16.60
CA GLU A 17 34.46 1.64 16.53
C GLU A 17 34.33 0.75 15.28
N ILE A 18 33.11 0.52 14.80
CA ILE A 18 32.90 -0.27 13.58
C ILE A 18 33.44 0.47 12.35
N TRP A 19 33.37 1.79 12.34
CA TRP A 19 33.88 2.64 11.24
C TRP A 19 35.40 2.69 11.14
N THR A 20 36.09 2.56 12.25
CA THR A 20 37.56 2.51 12.30
C THR A 20 38.10 1.19 11.79
N ALA A 21 37.36 0.10 11.91
CA ALA A 21 37.78 -1.22 11.47
C ALA A 21 37.68 -1.47 9.95
N CYS A 22 36.77 -0.75 9.26
CA CYS A 22 36.56 -0.92 7.81
C CYS A 22 37.34 0.06 6.92
N GLY A 23 38.13 0.98 7.48
CA GLY A 23 39.10 1.82 6.74
C GLY A 23 38.54 2.85 5.75
N GLU A 24 37.24 2.88 5.49
CA GLU A 24 36.59 3.86 4.62
C GLU A 24 35.79 4.87 5.43
N ARG A 25 36.34 6.06 5.64
CA ARG A 25 35.58 7.23 6.08
C ARG A 25 34.61 7.63 4.98
N LEU A 26 33.41 7.04 4.95
CA LEU A 26 32.29 7.66 4.24
C LEU A 26 32.11 9.05 4.83
N LYS A 27 32.23 10.11 4.01
CA LYS A 27 32.00 11.49 4.46
C LYS A 27 30.62 11.54 5.14
N GLU A 28 30.51 12.19 6.29
CA GLU A 28 29.25 12.32 7.08
C GLU A 28 28.05 12.79 6.25
N SER A 29 28.29 13.54 5.17
CA SER A 29 27.29 14.00 4.21
C SER A 29 26.59 12.85 3.44
N LYS A 30 27.14 11.63 3.44
CA LYS A 30 26.56 10.46 2.73
C LYS A 30 25.63 9.63 3.60
N ILE A 31 25.72 9.70 4.93
CA ILE A 31 24.87 8.92 5.85
C ILE A 31 23.52 9.60 5.98
N LYS A 32 22.46 8.83 5.80
CA LYS A 32 21.09 9.32 6.04
C LYS A 32 20.60 8.84 7.40
N THR A 33 19.81 9.65 8.06
CA THR A 33 19.16 9.33 9.33
C THR A 33 17.66 9.23 9.09
N VAL A 34 17.03 8.13 9.51
CA VAL A 34 15.60 7.89 9.36
C VAL A 34 14.91 7.88 10.72
N GLY A 35 13.90 8.71 10.90
CA GLY A 35 13.03 8.70 12.07
C GLY A 35 12.03 7.54 11.98
N ILE A 36 12.12 6.57 12.90
CA ILE A 36 11.19 5.44 12.96
C ILE A 36 10.06 5.76 13.92
N CYS A 37 8.89 6.12 13.36
CA CYS A 37 7.72 6.56 14.11
C CYS A 37 6.82 5.38 14.45
N TYR A 38 6.84 4.94 15.71
CA TYR A 38 6.07 3.76 16.19
C TYR A 38 4.61 4.12 16.41
N THR A 39 3.81 4.05 15.36
CA THR A 39 2.40 4.47 15.33
C THR A 39 1.41 3.34 15.54
N LYS A 40 1.84 2.11 15.77
CA LYS A 40 0.98 0.95 15.95
C LYS A 40 1.71 -0.19 16.64
N ASN A 41 1.03 -0.86 17.56
CA ASN A 41 1.56 -2.00 18.28
C ASN A 41 0.75 -3.27 17.94
N SER A 42 1.03 -3.88 16.79
CA SER A 42 0.51 -5.20 16.40
C SER A 42 1.66 -6.04 15.89
N ILE A 43 1.54 -7.37 15.91
CA ILE A 43 2.58 -8.28 15.38
C ILE A 43 2.99 -7.91 13.96
N HIS A 44 2.03 -7.52 13.15
CA HIS A 44 2.22 -7.09 11.77
C HIS A 44 3.05 -5.81 11.64
N SER A 45 2.74 -4.84 12.49
CA SER A 45 3.50 -3.59 12.56
C SER A 45 4.90 -3.84 13.06
N LYS A 46 5.07 -4.72 14.05
CA LYS A 46 6.36 -5.11 14.58
C LYS A 46 7.28 -5.67 13.49
N LEU A 47 6.81 -6.63 12.68
CA LEU A 47 7.57 -7.18 11.56
C LEU A 47 7.97 -6.11 10.53
N SER A 48 7.06 -5.17 10.24
CA SER A 48 7.34 -4.07 9.31
C SER A 48 8.45 -3.15 9.84
N TYR A 49 8.39 -2.77 11.13
CA TYR A 49 9.44 -1.96 11.76
C TYR A 49 10.78 -2.69 11.80
N GLU A 50 10.79 -3.93 12.28
CA GLU A 50 12.01 -4.72 12.44
C GLU A 50 12.74 -4.91 11.10
N ASN A 51 12.02 -5.29 10.04
CA ASN A 51 12.65 -5.51 8.75
C ASN A 51 13.11 -4.21 8.09
N PHE A 52 12.32 -3.13 8.18
CA PHE A 52 12.75 -1.85 7.64
C PHE A 52 13.98 -1.30 8.37
N VAL A 53 14.00 -1.35 9.70
CA VAL A 53 15.15 -0.96 10.53
C VAL A 53 16.40 -1.76 10.16
N LYS A 54 16.29 -3.09 10.05
CA LYS A 54 17.41 -3.94 9.59
C LYS A 54 17.97 -3.46 8.26
N GLY A 55 17.11 -3.15 7.30
CA GLY A 55 17.53 -2.70 5.98
C GLY A 55 18.20 -1.32 5.99
N VAL A 56 17.70 -0.36 6.76
CA VAL A 56 18.34 0.95 6.93
C VAL A 56 19.75 0.79 7.50
N LEU A 57 19.90 -0.02 8.55
CA LEU A 57 21.19 -0.28 9.18
C LEU A 57 22.14 -1.08 8.29
N ALA A 58 21.62 -2.05 7.51
CA ALA A 58 22.42 -2.88 6.61
C ALA A 58 23.14 -2.07 5.51
N VAL A 59 22.58 -0.94 5.11
CA VAL A 59 23.21 -0.04 4.13
C VAL A 59 24.08 1.06 4.76
N GLY A 60 24.29 1.02 6.08
CA GLY A 60 25.13 1.95 6.81
C GLY A 60 24.46 3.26 7.21
N ASP A 61 23.15 3.40 7.04
CA ASP A 61 22.37 4.57 7.47
C ASP A 61 21.96 4.45 8.95
N ARG A 62 21.50 5.55 9.55
CA ARG A 62 21.16 5.64 10.98
C ARG A 62 19.66 5.72 11.20
N ILE A 63 19.22 5.34 12.41
CA ILE A 63 17.83 5.47 12.83
C ILE A 63 17.71 6.32 14.10
N VAL A 64 16.54 6.96 14.24
CA VAL A 64 16.09 7.62 15.48
C VAL A 64 14.70 7.06 15.79
N LYS A 65 14.48 6.51 16.99
CA LYS A 65 13.18 5.97 17.40
C LYS A 65 12.30 7.11 17.93
N ILE A 66 11.03 7.12 17.54
CA ILE A 66 10.04 8.14 17.92
C ILE A 66 8.74 7.42 18.29
N HIS A 67 8.33 7.52 19.53
CA HIS A 67 7.22 6.74 20.08
C HIS A 67 5.97 7.59 20.37
N ASN A 68 6.11 8.89 20.42
CA ASN A 68 5.01 9.80 20.81
C ASN A 68 5.19 11.19 20.19
N ILE A 69 4.22 12.06 20.46
CA ILE A 69 4.17 13.43 19.92
C ILE A 69 5.32 14.29 20.48
N GLU A 70 5.69 14.14 21.73
CA GLU A 70 6.73 14.91 22.40
C GLU A 70 8.12 14.64 21.79
N GLU A 71 8.33 13.43 21.30
CA GLU A 71 9.57 13.02 20.65
C GLU A 71 9.66 13.48 19.17
N MET A 72 8.58 14.01 18.59
CA MET A 72 8.59 14.46 17.19
C MET A 72 9.67 15.51 16.88
N LYS A 73 10.10 16.30 17.87
CA LYS A 73 11.24 17.22 17.74
C LYS A 73 12.53 16.54 17.25
N LEU A 74 12.70 15.25 17.52
CA LEU A 74 13.83 14.47 17.04
C LEU A 74 13.82 14.28 15.51
N LEU A 75 12.68 14.47 14.86
CA LEU A 75 12.58 14.44 13.40
C LEU A 75 13.36 15.56 12.72
N ASP A 76 13.66 16.66 13.41
CA ASP A 76 14.42 17.77 12.81
C ASP A 76 15.81 17.33 12.37
N GLN A 77 16.43 16.37 13.07
CA GLN A 77 17.73 15.79 12.71
C GLN A 77 17.62 14.63 11.70
N CYS A 78 16.42 14.20 11.31
CA CYS A 78 16.22 13.09 10.39
C CYS A 78 16.08 13.59 8.95
N HIS A 79 16.59 12.83 7.97
CA HIS A 79 16.45 13.11 6.55
C HIS A 79 15.09 12.65 6.02
N ALA A 80 14.56 11.56 6.56
CA ALA A 80 13.24 11.01 6.25
C ALA A 80 12.59 10.47 7.53
N MET A 81 11.31 10.15 7.44
CA MET A 81 10.57 9.45 8.50
C MET A 81 9.87 8.22 7.94
N PHE A 82 9.66 7.21 8.77
CA PHE A 82 8.99 5.96 8.43
C PHE A 82 7.90 5.66 9.45
N GLN A 83 6.72 5.24 8.97
CA GLN A 83 5.61 4.81 9.82
C GLN A 83 4.86 3.62 9.20
N VAL A 84 4.14 2.89 10.03
CA VAL A 84 3.22 1.83 9.60
C VAL A 84 1.80 2.37 9.55
N SER A 85 1.15 2.18 8.40
CA SER A 85 -0.19 2.63 8.05
C SER A 85 -0.38 4.16 8.09
N GLU A 86 -1.33 4.62 7.33
CA GLU A 86 -1.77 6.02 7.36
C GLU A 86 -2.73 6.29 8.52
N ALA A 87 -3.10 7.55 8.69
CA ALA A 87 -4.11 7.96 9.65
C ALA A 87 -5.43 7.21 9.41
N ASN A 88 -6.03 6.73 10.49
CA ASN A 88 -7.31 6.03 10.48
C ASN A 88 -8.13 6.49 11.68
N MET A 89 -9.30 7.07 11.43
CA MET A 89 -10.15 7.71 12.47
C MET A 89 -10.55 6.76 13.61
N SER A 90 -10.51 5.45 13.39
CA SER A 90 -10.81 4.46 14.44
C SER A 90 -9.56 3.98 15.22
N SER A 91 -8.36 4.47 14.87
CA SER A 91 -7.11 4.06 15.54
C SER A 91 -6.81 4.97 16.73
N PRO A 92 -6.40 4.41 17.88
CA PRO A 92 -5.91 5.20 19.02
C PRO A 92 -4.74 6.13 18.66
N ASP A 93 -3.90 5.72 17.70
CA ASP A 93 -2.73 6.48 17.27
C ASP A 93 -3.05 7.49 16.15
N ASN A 94 -4.32 7.74 15.88
CA ASN A 94 -4.73 8.60 14.76
C ASN A 94 -4.18 10.03 14.90
N GLU A 95 -4.21 10.60 16.10
CA GLU A 95 -3.69 11.94 16.35
C GLU A 95 -2.19 12.03 16.04
N PHE A 96 -1.40 11.07 16.51
CA PHE A 96 0.03 11.02 16.25
C PHE A 96 0.31 10.92 14.75
N ARG A 97 -0.40 10.06 14.02
CA ARG A 97 -0.24 9.93 12.55
C ARG A 97 -0.63 11.20 11.79
N GLN A 98 -1.68 11.88 12.23
CA GLN A 98 -2.07 13.17 11.65
C GLN A 98 -0.99 14.24 11.87
N LYS A 99 -0.43 14.33 13.08
CA LYS A 99 0.67 15.24 13.39
C LYS A 99 1.93 14.93 12.59
N LEU A 100 2.26 13.63 12.42
CA LEU A 100 3.37 13.20 11.57
C LEU A 100 3.17 13.64 10.10
N LYS A 101 1.94 13.51 9.59
CA LYS A 101 1.62 13.97 8.24
C LYS A 101 1.78 15.47 8.12
N LEU A 102 1.18 16.26 9.02
CA LEU A 102 1.28 17.71 9.02
C LEU A 102 2.74 18.18 9.13
N TYR A 103 3.53 17.57 10.00
CA TYR A 103 4.95 17.85 10.14
C TYR A 103 5.71 17.56 8.83
N ALA A 104 5.45 16.42 8.20
CA ALA A 104 6.09 16.07 6.93
C ALA A 104 5.75 17.07 5.82
N ASP A 105 4.47 17.45 5.72
CA ASP A 105 3.97 18.41 4.73
C ASP A 105 4.61 19.82 4.95
N GLU A 106 4.65 20.30 6.20
CA GLU A 106 5.24 21.59 6.58
C GLU A 106 6.74 21.64 6.29
N LYS A 107 7.48 20.61 6.72
CA LYS A 107 8.94 20.55 6.58
C LYS A 107 9.38 20.01 5.21
N LYS A 108 8.45 19.63 4.32
CA LYS A 108 8.72 18.94 3.05
C LYS A 108 9.62 17.73 3.24
N LYS A 109 9.44 17.02 4.36
CA LYS A 109 10.23 15.86 4.74
C LYS A 109 9.65 14.58 4.14
N PRO A 110 10.43 13.73 3.47
CA PRO A 110 9.97 12.43 2.99
C PRO A 110 9.36 11.62 4.14
N ARG A 111 8.13 11.14 3.93
CA ARG A 111 7.35 10.34 4.87
C ARG A 111 7.02 9.00 4.26
N LEU A 112 7.87 8.02 4.52
CA LEU A 112 7.66 6.66 4.05
C LEU A 112 6.58 5.96 4.88
N VAL A 113 5.57 5.48 4.19
CA VAL A 113 4.43 4.76 4.80
C VAL A 113 4.40 3.34 4.26
N ILE A 114 4.43 2.36 5.16
CA ILE A 114 4.24 0.95 4.81
C ILE A 114 2.82 0.50 5.15
N ASP A 115 2.20 -0.26 4.23
CA ASP A 115 0.93 -0.96 4.48
C ASP A 115 0.83 -2.21 3.60
N THR A 116 -0.30 -2.89 3.62
CA THR A 116 -0.57 -4.07 2.80
C THR A 116 -0.28 -3.82 1.31
N GLY A 117 0.48 -4.71 0.69
CA GLY A 117 0.81 -4.65 -0.73
C GLY A 117 -0.40 -4.83 -1.66
N PHE A 118 -0.16 -4.74 -2.95
CA PHE A 118 -1.18 -4.81 -3.99
C PHE A 118 -1.27 -6.19 -4.63
N VAL A 119 -0.15 -6.89 -4.76
CA VAL A 119 -0.05 -8.24 -5.33
C VAL A 119 0.58 -9.16 -4.29
N LYS A 120 0.11 -10.42 -4.19
CA LYS A 120 0.60 -11.39 -3.19
C LYS A 120 0.54 -10.89 -1.74
N ASN A 121 -0.50 -10.16 -1.43
CA ASN A 121 -0.69 -9.51 -0.13
C ASN A 121 -1.46 -10.38 0.88
N LYS A 122 -1.37 -11.69 0.84
CA LYS A 122 -2.15 -12.63 1.68
C LYS A 122 -2.25 -12.13 3.13
N ARG A 123 -3.43 -11.64 3.51
CA ARG A 123 -3.67 -10.98 4.80
C ARG A 123 -3.69 -11.93 6.00
N PHE A 124 -3.79 -13.25 5.77
CA PHE A 124 -4.21 -14.19 6.79
C PHE A 124 -3.11 -15.15 7.27
N ASN A 125 -1.91 -15.10 6.69
CA ASN A 125 -0.78 -15.86 7.19
C ASN A 125 0.29 -14.89 7.71
N HIS A 126 0.28 -14.66 9.02
CA HIS A 126 1.22 -13.72 9.68
C HIS A 126 2.67 -14.22 9.68
N GLU A 127 2.90 -15.49 9.34
CA GLU A 127 4.21 -16.13 9.28
C GLU A 127 4.81 -16.15 7.87
N ASP A 128 4.05 -15.68 6.85
CA ASP A 128 4.50 -15.68 5.47
C ASP A 128 5.48 -14.51 5.24
N LEU A 129 6.76 -14.80 5.35
CA LEU A 129 7.85 -13.85 5.09
C LEU A 129 7.91 -13.40 3.62
N ASP A 130 7.31 -14.18 2.71
CA ASP A 130 7.22 -13.83 1.27
C ASP A 130 6.09 -12.85 0.97
N ARG A 131 5.38 -12.41 1.99
CA ARG A 131 4.33 -11.41 1.86
C ARG A 131 4.88 -10.08 1.41
N TYR A 132 4.24 -9.50 0.41
CA TYR A 132 4.56 -8.17 -0.09
C TYR A 132 3.82 -7.08 0.69
N MET A 133 4.55 -6.02 1.03
CA MET A 133 4.05 -4.81 1.66
C MET A 133 4.32 -3.62 0.74
N ALA A 134 3.34 -2.74 0.57
CA ALA A 134 3.52 -1.48 -0.13
C ALA A 134 4.34 -0.51 0.71
N LEU A 135 5.22 0.25 0.06
CA LEU A 135 5.95 1.37 0.66
C LEU A 135 5.81 2.57 -0.27
N GLY A 136 5.31 3.68 0.23
CA GLY A 136 5.16 4.89 -0.56
C GLY A 136 5.58 6.14 0.22
N ASP A 137 6.13 7.12 -0.45
CA ASP A 137 6.44 8.41 0.15
C ASP A 137 5.21 9.33 0.06
N GLY A 138 4.81 9.86 1.19
CA GLY A 138 3.59 10.66 1.37
C GLY A 138 2.32 9.85 1.61
N GLY A 139 2.33 8.52 1.37
CA GLY A 139 1.17 7.64 1.56
C GLY A 139 1.31 6.31 0.84
N ILE A 140 0.17 5.62 0.63
CA ILE A 140 0.12 4.28 0.02
C ILE A 140 -0.95 4.17 -1.08
N LYS A 141 -1.45 5.27 -1.59
CA LYS A 141 -2.39 5.33 -2.70
C LYS A 141 -1.71 5.89 -3.94
N ARG A 142 -2.39 5.88 -5.08
CA ARG A 142 -1.83 6.29 -6.37
C ARG A 142 -1.09 7.63 -6.34
N LYS A 143 -1.51 8.58 -5.50
CA LYS A 143 -0.85 9.90 -5.36
C LYS A 143 0.40 9.91 -4.49
N ALA A 144 0.75 8.79 -3.86
CA ALA A 144 2.04 8.66 -3.19
C ALA A 144 3.18 8.57 -4.22
N ARG A 145 4.36 9.00 -3.83
CA ARG A 145 5.55 8.86 -4.66
C ARG A 145 6.16 7.48 -4.47
N TYR A 146 6.22 6.72 -5.55
CA TYR A 146 6.82 5.38 -5.56
C TYR A 146 8.13 5.33 -6.34
N PHE A 147 8.42 6.38 -7.13
CA PHE A 147 9.58 6.43 -8.03
C PHE A 147 9.61 5.21 -8.96
N ASN A 148 8.48 4.90 -9.55
CA ASN A 148 8.22 3.67 -10.29
C ASN A 148 7.82 3.91 -11.74
N GLU A 149 7.94 5.13 -12.26
CA GLU A 149 7.59 5.47 -13.64
C GLU A 149 8.50 4.72 -14.62
N HIS A 150 7.89 4.02 -15.58
CA HIS A 150 8.60 3.22 -16.58
C HIS A 150 9.51 2.13 -16.00
N SER A 151 9.09 1.52 -14.89
CA SER A 151 9.83 0.44 -14.24
C SER A 151 10.12 -0.74 -15.16
N PRO A 152 11.28 -1.40 -15.01
CA PRO A 152 11.58 -2.61 -15.76
C PRO A 152 10.74 -3.81 -15.28
N SER A 153 10.69 -4.87 -16.09
CA SER A 153 9.85 -6.05 -15.83
C SER A 153 10.40 -7.02 -14.77
N ASP A 154 11.59 -6.79 -14.25
CA ASP A 154 12.31 -7.72 -13.36
C ASP A 154 11.54 -8.03 -12.06
N ARG A 155 11.03 -7.00 -11.37
CA ARG A 155 10.24 -7.19 -10.15
C ARG A 155 8.91 -7.88 -10.43
N TRP A 156 8.26 -7.57 -11.54
CA TRP A 156 7.04 -8.28 -11.96
C TRP A 156 7.31 -9.77 -12.20
N LYS A 157 8.39 -10.10 -12.90
CA LYS A 157 8.82 -11.50 -13.10
C LYS A 157 9.12 -12.21 -11.78
N LYS A 158 9.75 -11.51 -10.83
CA LYS A 158 10.03 -12.03 -9.48
C LYS A 158 8.74 -12.36 -8.70
N LEU A 159 7.65 -11.61 -8.93
CA LEU A 159 6.34 -11.92 -8.34
C LEU A 159 5.76 -13.25 -8.84
N LYS A 160 6.17 -13.76 -10.01
CA LYS A 160 5.61 -14.97 -10.62
C LYS A 160 4.08 -14.93 -10.65
N PHE A 161 3.53 -13.78 -11.04
CA PHE A 161 2.10 -13.56 -11.18
C PHE A 161 1.76 -13.38 -12.65
N GLU A 162 0.82 -14.19 -13.15
CA GLU A 162 0.33 -14.11 -14.52
C GLU A 162 -0.97 -13.30 -14.58
N MET A 163 -0.95 -12.22 -15.33
CA MET A 163 -2.18 -11.45 -15.60
C MET A 163 -3.07 -12.24 -16.56
N LYS A 164 -4.34 -12.44 -16.19
CA LYS A 164 -5.30 -13.08 -17.08
C LYS A 164 -5.70 -12.13 -18.21
N PRO A 165 -5.95 -12.67 -19.43
CA PRO A 165 -6.45 -11.84 -20.53
C PRO A 165 -7.76 -11.14 -20.13
N TRP A 166 -8.06 -9.99 -20.77
CA TRP A 166 -9.29 -9.28 -20.53
C TRP A 166 -10.51 -10.14 -20.83
N ARG A 167 -11.44 -10.16 -19.90
CA ARG A 167 -12.73 -10.82 -20.07
C ARG A 167 -13.61 -9.99 -20.99
N THR A 168 -14.23 -10.65 -21.97
CA THR A 168 -15.15 -10.05 -22.94
C THR A 168 -16.61 -10.43 -22.68
N THR A 169 -16.88 -11.27 -21.69
CA THR A 169 -18.21 -11.74 -21.32
C THR A 169 -18.40 -11.62 -19.81
N GLY A 170 -19.65 -11.62 -19.37
CA GLY A 170 -20.01 -11.61 -17.97
C GLY A 170 -21.43 -11.09 -17.76
N LYS A 171 -22.07 -11.56 -16.69
CA LYS A 171 -23.47 -11.26 -16.38
C LYS A 171 -23.60 -10.13 -15.37
N HIS A 172 -22.74 -10.10 -14.35
CA HIS A 172 -22.92 -9.27 -13.18
C HIS A 172 -22.00 -8.05 -13.16
N ILE A 173 -22.48 -6.95 -12.62
CA ILE A 173 -21.65 -5.85 -12.18
C ILE A 173 -21.31 -6.07 -10.71
N LEU A 174 -20.03 -6.10 -10.35
CA LEU A 174 -19.61 -6.23 -8.96
C LEU A 174 -19.18 -4.86 -8.42
N VAL A 175 -19.96 -4.31 -7.49
CA VAL A 175 -19.59 -3.12 -6.74
C VAL A 175 -18.85 -3.54 -5.46
N ILE A 176 -17.62 -3.05 -5.28
CA ILE A 176 -16.78 -3.42 -4.13
C ILE A 176 -16.81 -2.30 -3.09
N GLY A 177 -17.27 -2.65 -1.88
CA GLY A 177 -17.27 -1.78 -0.72
C GLY A 177 -15.87 -1.42 -0.25
N GLN A 178 -15.78 -0.40 0.58
CA GLN A 178 -14.54 0.15 1.09
C GLN A 178 -14.61 0.36 2.61
N ASN A 179 -13.47 0.40 3.28
CA ASN A 179 -13.39 0.78 4.68
C ASN A 179 -13.91 2.23 4.87
N GLU A 180 -14.91 2.40 5.73
CA GLU A 180 -15.55 3.70 5.99
C GLU A 180 -14.67 4.67 6.79
N VAL A 181 -13.72 4.15 7.55
CA VAL A 181 -12.88 4.92 8.48
C VAL A 181 -11.45 5.18 7.98
N GLY A 182 -11.12 4.68 6.81
CA GLY A 182 -9.81 4.91 6.18
C GLY A 182 -9.65 6.35 5.68
N ILE A 183 -8.40 6.82 5.55
CA ILE A 183 -8.08 8.17 5.09
C ILE A 183 -8.74 8.52 3.75
N SER A 184 -8.82 7.55 2.85
CA SER A 184 -9.49 7.72 1.54
C SER A 184 -11.01 7.90 1.61
N SER A 185 -11.61 7.76 2.79
CA SER A 185 -13.05 7.91 3.04
C SER A 185 -13.39 9.13 3.88
N GLN A 186 -12.40 9.88 4.37
CA GLN A 186 -12.59 10.98 5.34
C GLN A 186 -13.40 12.15 4.83
N HIS A 187 -13.46 12.35 3.51
CA HIS A 187 -14.08 13.55 2.89
C HIS A 187 -15.37 13.24 2.17
N ILE A 188 -15.90 12.01 2.27
CA ILE A 188 -17.15 11.62 1.62
C ILE A 188 -18.00 10.75 2.54
N ASN A 189 -19.31 10.86 2.40
CA ASN A 189 -20.22 9.83 2.90
C ASN A 189 -20.18 8.63 1.95
N VAL A 190 -19.43 7.61 2.34
CA VAL A 190 -19.19 6.41 1.51
C VAL A 190 -20.50 5.67 1.20
N LEU A 191 -21.47 5.69 2.12
CA LEU A 191 -22.75 5.00 1.94
C LEU A 191 -23.63 5.70 0.92
N ASP A 192 -23.70 7.02 0.97
CA ASP A 192 -24.44 7.82 0.01
C ASP A 192 -23.80 7.69 -1.37
N TRP A 193 -22.48 7.69 -1.42
CA TRP A 193 -21.73 7.47 -2.66
C TRP A 193 -22.08 6.12 -3.28
N TRP A 194 -22.05 5.02 -2.48
CA TRP A 194 -22.40 3.68 -2.97
C TRP A 194 -23.86 3.62 -3.44
N SER A 195 -24.77 4.18 -2.66
CA SER A 195 -26.18 4.17 -3.02
C SER A 195 -26.44 4.89 -4.34
N LYS A 196 -25.82 6.06 -4.51
CA LYS A 196 -25.94 6.87 -5.74
C LYS A 196 -25.34 6.12 -6.94
N ILE A 197 -24.13 5.58 -6.81
CA ILE A 197 -23.47 4.91 -7.93
C ILE A 197 -24.22 3.65 -8.36
N ILE A 198 -24.80 2.88 -7.40
CA ILE A 198 -25.58 1.66 -7.72
C ILE A 198 -26.90 2.05 -8.41
N GLN A 199 -27.56 3.12 -8.01
CA GLN A 199 -28.76 3.63 -8.69
C GLN A 199 -28.43 4.02 -10.14
N GLU A 200 -27.35 4.77 -10.35
CA GLU A 200 -26.91 5.16 -11.68
C GLU A 200 -26.54 3.94 -12.55
N ILE A 201 -25.90 2.92 -12.01
CA ILE A 201 -25.65 1.66 -12.73
C ILE A 201 -26.96 1.01 -13.16
N ASN A 202 -27.95 0.93 -12.28
CA ASN A 202 -29.24 0.29 -12.59
C ASN A 202 -30.03 1.06 -13.69
N GLU A 203 -29.81 2.37 -13.84
CA GLU A 203 -30.37 3.17 -14.95
C GLU A 203 -29.65 2.92 -16.29
N LEU A 204 -28.35 2.61 -16.24
CA LEU A 204 -27.51 2.46 -17.43
C LEU A 204 -27.48 1.05 -18.00
N THR A 205 -27.79 0.01 -17.20
CA THR A 205 -27.68 -1.38 -17.63
C THR A 205 -28.70 -2.29 -16.95
N ASN A 206 -29.13 -3.33 -17.66
CA ASN A 206 -29.98 -4.41 -17.11
C ASN A 206 -29.15 -5.53 -16.43
N ARG A 207 -27.83 -5.39 -16.34
CA ARG A 207 -26.98 -6.39 -15.65
C ARG A 207 -27.23 -6.36 -14.15
N PRO A 208 -27.47 -7.50 -13.50
CA PRO A 208 -27.68 -7.53 -12.05
C PRO A 208 -26.44 -6.98 -11.30
N VAL A 209 -26.68 -6.11 -10.33
CA VAL A 209 -25.64 -5.57 -9.47
C VAL A 209 -25.46 -6.44 -8.24
N LEU A 210 -24.22 -6.87 -8.01
CA LEU A 210 -23.76 -7.51 -6.78
C LEU A 210 -22.96 -6.51 -5.96
N PHE A 211 -23.20 -6.45 -4.66
CA PHE A 211 -22.43 -5.62 -3.74
C PHE A 211 -21.58 -6.51 -2.82
N ARG A 212 -20.25 -6.35 -2.90
CA ARG A 212 -19.31 -6.99 -1.98
C ARG A 212 -18.96 -6.03 -0.86
N LYS A 213 -19.40 -6.35 0.35
CA LYS A 213 -19.06 -5.62 1.56
C LYS A 213 -17.56 -5.71 1.86
N HIS A 214 -16.94 -4.58 2.26
CA HIS A 214 -15.59 -4.63 2.84
C HIS A 214 -15.62 -5.33 4.20
N PRO A 215 -14.64 -6.17 4.57
CA PRO A 215 -14.65 -6.92 5.84
C PRO A 215 -14.83 -6.04 7.10
N SER A 216 -14.32 -4.82 7.09
CA SER A 216 -14.47 -3.86 8.20
C SER A 216 -15.68 -2.94 8.07
N GLN A 217 -16.45 -3.02 7.01
CA GLN A 217 -17.62 -2.18 6.78
C GLN A 217 -18.78 -2.64 7.67
N ARG A 218 -19.34 -1.73 8.46
CA ARG A 218 -20.44 -2.03 9.40
C ARG A 218 -21.80 -1.74 8.81
N ARG A 219 -21.90 -0.70 7.98
CA ARG A 219 -23.13 -0.25 7.35
C ARG A 219 -23.18 -0.65 5.90
N LEU A 220 -24.35 -0.70 5.30
CA LEU A 220 -24.58 -1.08 3.91
C LEU A 220 -25.25 0.09 3.16
N PRO A 221 -25.10 0.21 1.83
CA PRO A 221 -25.87 1.11 1.00
C PRO A 221 -27.38 0.85 1.13
N ILE A 222 -28.22 1.67 0.49
CA ILE A 222 -29.68 1.53 0.50
C ILE A 222 -30.05 0.12 0.05
N TYR A 223 -30.86 -0.56 0.86
CA TYR A 223 -31.34 -1.91 0.56
C TYR A 223 -32.28 -1.93 -0.65
N GLY A 224 -32.25 -3.02 -1.40
CA GLY A 224 -33.16 -3.26 -2.52
C GLY A 224 -32.65 -2.87 -3.91
N ILE A 225 -31.59 -2.06 -4.00
CA ILE A 225 -31.02 -1.62 -5.29
C ILE A 225 -29.87 -2.51 -5.79
N TYR A 226 -29.49 -3.54 -5.02
CA TYR A 226 -28.46 -4.52 -5.35
C TYR A 226 -28.75 -5.87 -4.69
N LYS A 227 -27.99 -6.90 -5.09
CA LYS A 227 -27.94 -8.19 -4.37
C LYS A 227 -26.62 -8.29 -3.61
N PRO A 228 -26.60 -8.75 -2.35
CA PRO A 228 -25.34 -9.04 -1.67
C PRO A 228 -24.53 -10.06 -2.46
N SER A 229 -23.21 -9.89 -2.51
CA SER A 229 -22.36 -10.92 -3.07
C SER A 229 -22.50 -12.21 -2.26
N PRO A 230 -22.64 -13.39 -2.90
CA PRO A 230 -22.70 -14.67 -2.21
C PRO A 230 -21.37 -15.03 -1.53
N PHE A 231 -20.26 -14.34 -1.88
CA PHE A 231 -18.91 -14.58 -1.37
C PHE A 231 -18.39 -13.51 -0.42
N ASN A 232 -19.26 -12.68 0.17
CA ASN A 232 -18.89 -11.57 1.04
C ASN A 232 -17.86 -11.90 2.15
N ASN A 233 -17.87 -13.13 2.65
CA ASN A 233 -16.97 -13.61 3.71
C ASN A 233 -15.85 -14.51 3.20
N LYS A 234 -15.62 -14.54 1.89
CA LYS A 234 -14.64 -15.38 1.21
C LYS A 234 -13.53 -14.51 0.60
N ASP A 235 -12.54 -15.16 0.02
CA ASP A 235 -11.54 -14.46 -0.80
C ASP A 235 -12.24 -13.75 -1.98
N ILE A 236 -11.78 -12.55 -2.32
CA ILE A 236 -12.31 -11.75 -3.45
C ILE A 236 -12.23 -12.51 -4.77
N ILE A 237 -11.25 -13.38 -4.93
CA ILE A 237 -11.08 -14.19 -6.15
C ILE A 237 -12.33 -15.03 -6.45
N GLN A 238 -13.08 -15.47 -5.43
CA GLN A 238 -14.32 -16.21 -5.63
C GLN A 238 -15.42 -15.32 -6.26
N ASP A 239 -15.51 -14.05 -5.85
CA ASP A 239 -16.39 -13.10 -6.52
C ASP A 239 -15.96 -12.88 -7.97
N LEU A 240 -14.66 -12.64 -8.20
CA LEU A 240 -14.14 -12.36 -9.53
C LEU A 240 -14.29 -13.55 -10.50
N GLN A 241 -14.41 -14.76 -9.99
CA GLN A 241 -14.72 -15.95 -10.78
C GLN A 241 -16.22 -16.13 -11.10
N ASN A 242 -17.10 -15.38 -10.44
CA ASN A 242 -18.55 -15.54 -10.49
C ASN A 242 -19.22 -14.74 -11.64
N ASP A 243 -18.79 -14.96 -12.88
CA ASP A 243 -19.37 -14.38 -14.08
C ASP A 243 -19.51 -12.84 -14.05
N ILE A 244 -18.47 -12.17 -13.58
CA ILE A 244 -18.40 -10.71 -13.48
C ILE A 244 -18.05 -10.11 -14.84
N TRP A 245 -18.89 -9.16 -15.30
CA TRP A 245 -18.67 -8.34 -16.48
C TRP A 245 -17.69 -7.20 -16.19
N CYS A 246 -17.96 -6.45 -15.13
CA CYS A 246 -17.21 -5.27 -14.76
C CYS A 246 -17.21 -5.11 -13.24
N VAL A 247 -16.12 -4.59 -12.70
CA VAL A 247 -16.02 -4.17 -11.29
C VAL A 247 -16.15 -2.65 -11.19
N VAL A 248 -16.95 -2.18 -10.24
CA VAL A 248 -16.99 -0.76 -9.85
C VAL A 248 -16.44 -0.64 -8.44
N ALA A 249 -15.41 0.18 -8.31
CA ALA A 249 -14.72 0.36 -7.04
C ALA A 249 -14.27 1.80 -6.87
N ARG A 250 -14.04 2.23 -5.64
CA ARG A 250 -13.45 3.55 -5.37
C ARG A 250 -11.92 3.42 -5.26
N THR A 251 -11.36 3.19 -4.08
CA THR A 251 -9.90 3.14 -3.84
C THR A 251 -9.45 1.82 -3.21
N THR A 252 -10.29 0.80 -3.25
CA THR A 252 -9.99 -0.52 -2.68
C THR A 252 -8.99 -1.30 -3.54
N ASN A 253 -8.13 -2.11 -2.91
CA ASN A 253 -7.22 -3.01 -3.61
C ASN A 253 -7.96 -4.10 -4.43
N GLY A 254 -9.24 -4.36 -4.14
CA GLY A 254 -10.06 -5.24 -4.97
C GLY A 254 -10.19 -4.80 -6.42
N ALA A 255 -10.00 -3.51 -6.73
CA ALA A 255 -9.89 -3.02 -8.10
C ALA A 255 -8.62 -3.53 -8.79
N VAL A 256 -7.49 -3.56 -8.08
CA VAL A 256 -6.23 -4.13 -8.58
C VAL A 256 -6.39 -5.63 -8.82
N ASP A 257 -7.00 -6.36 -7.86
CA ASP A 257 -7.27 -7.79 -8.02
C ASP A 257 -8.13 -8.08 -9.25
N ALA A 258 -9.14 -7.25 -9.53
CA ALA A 258 -9.99 -7.36 -10.72
C ALA A 258 -9.19 -7.16 -12.02
N ILE A 259 -8.41 -6.08 -12.11
CA ILE A 259 -7.53 -5.81 -13.26
C ILE A 259 -6.61 -7.00 -13.53
N LEU A 260 -5.93 -7.49 -12.49
CA LEU A 260 -4.99 -8.61 -12.60
C LEU A 260 -5.67 -9.93 -13.04
N ASN A 261 -6.95 -10.10 -12.67
CA ASN A 261 -7.77 -11.25 -13.08
C ASN A 261 -8.51 -11.04 -14.43
N GLY A 262 -8.18 -9.98 -15.17
CA GLY A 262 -8.72 -9.73 -16.49
C GLY A 262 -10.15 -9.18 -16.50
N ILE A 263 -10.61 -8.61 -15.40
CA ILE A 263 -11.94 -8.02 -15.32
C ILE A 263 -11.82 -6.52 -15.45
N PRO A 264 -12.52 -5.88 -16.41
CA PRO A 264 -12.53 -4.45 -16.55
C PRO A 264 -13.03 -3.76 -15.27
N VAL A 265 -12.45 -2.60 -14.97
CA VAL A 265 -12.77 -1.83 -13.77
C VAL A 265 -13.22 -0.43 -14.16
N ILE A 266 -14.21 0.09 -13.44
CA ILE A 266 -14.53 1.53 -13.44
C ILE A 266 -14.24 2.06 -12.04
N THR A 267 -13.38 3.08 -11.97
CA THR A 267 -13.08 3.82 -10.76
C THR A 267 -13.03 5.31 -11.05
N PRO A 268 -14.01 6.10 -10.58
CA PRO A 268 -14.00 7.54 -10.78
C PRO A 268 -13.03 8.28 -9.85
N ASP A 269 -12.44 7.59 -8.89
CA ASP A 269 -11.54 8.17 -7.88
C ASP A 269 -10.08 8.01 -8.29
N ASP A 270 -9.40 9.12 -8.53
CA ASP A 270 -8.00 9.18 -8.98
C ASP A 270 -6.95 8.78 -7.90
N TRP A 271 -7.41 8.43 -6.70
CA TRP A 271 -6.58 7.81 -5.65
C TRP A 271 -6.47 6.29 -5.79
N SER A 272 -7.27 5.69 -6.68
CA SER A 272 -7.23 4.25 -6.93
C SER A 272 -5.92 3.83 -7.60
N MET A 273 -5.30 2.77 -7.13
CA MET A 273 -4.12 2.17 -7.80
C MET A 273 -4.46 1.58 -9.18
N ALA A 274 -5.74 1.32 -9.44
CA ALA A 274 -6.22 0.83 -10.74
C ALA A 274 -6.53 1.95 -11.75
N TYR A 275 -6.46 3.22 -11.34
CA TYR A 275 -6.96 4.36 -12.12
C TYR A 275 -6.41 4.41 -13.54
N ASP A 276 -5.11 4.24 -13.71
CA ASP A 276 -4.43 4.39 -15.01
C ASP A 276 -4.83 3.34 -16.07
N VAL A 277 -5.47 2.24 -15.64
CA VAL A 277 -5.90 1.13 -16.49
C VAL A 277 -7.40 0.79 -16.32
N ALA A 278 -8.17 1.73 -15.79
CA ALA A 278 -9.60 1.60 -15.54
C ALA A 278 -10.41 2.65 -16.31
N GLY A 279 -11.73 2.45 -16.40
CA GLY A 279 -12.67 3.50 -16.78
C GLY A 279 -12.89 4.50 -15.65
N HIS A 280 -13.19 5.74 -15.98
CA HIS A 280 -13.36 6.82 -14.98
C HIS A 280 -14.82 7.33 -14.91
N ASP A 281 -15.64 7.00 -15.89
CA ASP A 281 -17.05 7.40 -15.97
C ASP A 281 -17.94 6.14 -15.91
N ILE A 282 -18.92 6.16 -15.01
CA ILE A 282 -19.87 5.06 -14.87
C ILE A 282 -20.68 4.78 -16.15
N LYS A 283 -20.82 5.77 -17.03
CA LYS A 283 -21.45 5.59 -18.34
C LYS A 283 -20.76 4.57 -19.23
N GLN A 284 -19.50 4.25 -18.94
CA GLN A 284 -18.73 3.21 -19.63
C GLN A 284 -19.13 1.78 -19.21
N ILE A 285 -20.13 1.61 -18.30
CA ILE A 285 -20.47 0.32 -17.69
C ILE A 285 -20.84 -0.78 -18.71
N ASN A 286 -21.43 -0.40 -19.86
CA ASN A 286 -21.79 -1.33 -20.92
C ASN A 286 -20.62 -1.64 -21.89
N ASN A 287 -19.61 -0.79 -21.92
CA ASN A 287 -18.40 -0.97 -22.71
C ASN A 287 -17.17 -0.47 -21.93
N PRO A 288 -16.81 -1.15 -20.82
CA PRO A 288 -15.70 -0.71 -19.99
C PRO A 288 -14.37 -0.86 -20.74
N PRO A 289 -13.43 0.10 -20.57
CA PRO A 289 -12.16 0.07 -21.26
C PRO A 289 -11.30 -1.13 -20.82
N THR A 290 -10.52 -1.64 -21.79
CA THR A 290 -9.59 -2.76 -21.62
C THR A 290 -8.22 -2.40 -22.21
N PRO A 291 -7.52 -1.39 -21.66
CA PRO A 291 -6.24 -0.93 -22.20
C PRO A 291 -5.12 -1.95 -21.99
N ASP A 292 -3.98 -1.74 -22.65
CA ASP A 292 -2.74 -2.41 -22.27
C ASP A 292 -2.37 -2.00 -20.84
N ARG A 293 -2.05 -2.99 -20.02
CA ARG A 293 -1.72 -2.83 -18.60
C ARG A 293 -0.34 -3.40 -18.25
N THR A 294 0.45 -3.68 -19.26
CA THR A 294 1.75 -4.31 -19.07
C THR A 294 2.69 -3.40 -18.27
N GLN A 295 2.86 -2.14 -18.71
CA GLN A 295 3.71 -1.19 -17.98
C GLN A 295 3.15 -0.86 -16.59
N TRP A 296 1.83 -0.70 -16.46
CA TRP A 296 1.19 -0.50 -15.16
C TRP A 296 1.51 -1.64 -14.16
N ALA A 297 1.54 -2.88 -14.63
CA ALA A 297 1.89 -4.02 -13.77
C ALA A 297 3.36 -3.98 -13.33
N TYR A 298 4.26 -3.54 -14.22
CA TYR A 298 5.67 -3.36 -13.89
C TYR A 298 5.85 -2.25 -12.86
N ASP A 299 5.20 -1.11 -13.06
CA ASP A 299 5.22 0.03 -12.14
C ASP A 299 4.59 -0.35 -10.79
N LEU A 300 3.50 -1.11 -10.79
CA LEU A 300 2.86 -1.62 -9.57
C LEU A 300 3.80 -2.54 -8.76
N ALA A 301 4.63 -3.35 -9.42
CA ALA A 301 5.59 -4.22 -8.74
C ALA A 301 6.66 -3.44 -7.98
N TYR A 302 6.97 -2.23 -8.39
CA TYR A 302 7.89 -1.31 -7.71
C TYR A 302 7.24 -0.49 -6.58
N CYS A 303 5.93 -0.64 -6.37
CA CYS A 303 5.26 -0.05 -5.21
C CYS A 303 5.37 -0.91 -3.94
N GLN A 304 5.95 -2.12 -4.01
CA GLN A 304 5.91 -3.08 -2.91
C GLN A 304 7.15 -3.97 -2.87
N TRP A 305 7.48 -4.44 -1.64
CA TRP A 305 8.61 -5.32 -1.36
C TRP A 305 8.20 -6.42 -0.38
N ALA A 306 8.88 -7.59 -0.46
CA ALA A 306 8.76 -8.65 0.54
C ALA A 306 9.62 -8.31 1.79
N PHE A 307 9.32 -8.89 2.94
CA PHE A 307 10.09 -8.65 4.17
C PHE A 307 11.60 -8.92 4.03
N PRO A 308 12.06 -9.96 3.33
CA PRO A 308 13.49 -10.12 3.07
C PRO A 308 14.12 -8.95 2.30
N GLU A 309 13.40 -8.34 1.36
CA GLU A 309 13.86 -7.17 0.60
C GLU A 309 13.88 -5.89 1.45
N TYR A 310 12.99 -5.79 2.45
CA TYR A 310 13.09 -4.76 3.48
C TYR A 310 14.33 -4.97 4.33
N ALA A 311 14.58 -6.20 4.81
CA ALA A 311 15.69 -6.51 5.71
C ALA A 311 17.07 -6.43 5.04
N SER A 312 17.16 -6.68 3.73
CA SER A 312 18.40 -6.51 2.95
C SER A 312 18.73 -5.05 2.65
N GLY A 313 17.74 -4.14 2.79
CA GLY A 313 17.88 -2.73 2.46
C GLY A 313 17.47 -2.37 1.03
N GLU A 314 17.08 -3.31 0.18
CA GLU A 314 16.64 -3.05 -1.21
C GLU A 314 15.51 -2.01 -1.27
N ALA A 315 14.48 -2.18 -0.43
CA ALA A 315 13.36 -1.25 -0.35
C ALA A 315 13.82 0.17 0.07
N TRP A 316 14.70 0.29 1.06
CA TRP A 316 15.23 1.58 1.50
C TRP A 316 16.13 2.22 0.44
N LEU A 317 17.04 1.46 -0.19
CA LEU A 317 17.92 1.94 -1.25
C LEU A 317 17.15 2.50 -2.44
N HIS A 318 16.01 1.89 -2.81
CA HIS A 318 15.15 2.44 -3.85
C HIS A 318 14.74 3.88 -3.53
N TYR A 319 14.20 4.16 -2.34
CA TYR A 319 13.81 5.52 -1.93
C TYR A 319 15.00 6.42 -1.70
N ARG A 320 16.02 5.91 -1.04
CA ARG A 320 17.23 6.66 -0.71
C ARG A 320 17.90 7.24 -1.96
N ASN A 321 18.06 6.43 -2.99
CA ASN A 321 18.74 6.84 -4.22
C ASN A 321 17.92 7.80 -5.07
N HIS A 322 16.60 7.73 -5.02
CA HIS A 322 15.73 8.70 -5.71
C HIS A 322 15.59 10.02 -4.95
N LEU A 323 15.55 9.97 -3.62
CA LEU A 323 15.44 11.16 -2.78
C LEU A 323 16.79 11.92 -2.68
N TRP A 324 17.89 11.20 -2.69
CA TRP A 324 19.26 11.75 -2.61
C TRP A 324 20.17 10.95 -3.56
N PRO A 325 20.11 11.23 -4.87
CA PRO A 325 20.93 10.52 -5.84
C PRO A 325 22.41 10.64 -5.48
N PRO A 326 23.21 9.57 -5.67
CA PRO A 326 24.65 9.64 -5.48
C PRO A 326 25.24 10.71 -6.41
N GLU A 327 26.17 11.51 -5.90
CA GLU A 327 26.94 12.43 -6.72
C GLU A 327 27.75 11.60 -7.75
N ASN A 328 27.60 11.91 -9.02
CA ASN A 328 28.37 11.30 -10.13
C ASN A 328 29.86 11.62 -10.00
#